data_a7a139cac86d71dacd05d3515d1ebd5b
#
_entry.id   a7a139cac86d71dacd05d3515d1ebd5b
#
_cell.length_a   1.000
_cell.length_b   1.000
_cell.length_c   1.000
_cell.angle_alpha   90.00
_cell.angle_beta   90.00
_cell.angle_gamma   90.00
#
_symmetry.space_group_name_H-M   'P 1'
#
loop_
_entity.id
_entity.type
_entity.pdbx_description
1 polymer ?
#
loop_
_entity_poly.entity_id
_entity_poly.type
_entity_poly.pdbx_seq_one_letter_code
_entity_poly.pdbx_strand_id
1 'polypeptide(L)'
;MENRNSFLQNFRGETLGNISNESSSEEIFQNKVLRPILKLQNDLFIEVVKNQINKHKNDFYNFPVEKKLAYIEHIIKNDIKFRNSLKGIIISLFTIDEYNDYIQNSSNLNKRMMNMLIERIKNQVQLLDVVIAK
;
A
#
# COMPACT_ATOMS: atom_id res chain seq x y z
N MET A 1 16.45 -18.41 6.73
CA MET A 1 16.05 -17.39 5.77
C MET A 1 15.43 -17.94 4.50
N GLU A 2 15.94 -19.03 3.99
CA GLU A 2 15.33 -19.68 2.82
C GLU A 2 13.87 -20.01 3.03
N ASN A 3 13.52 -20.55 4.20
CA ASN A 3 12.13 -20.91 4.50
C ASN A 3 11.22 -19.68 4.44
N ARG A 4 11.67 -18.56 4.96
CA ARG A 4 10.89 -17.32 4.93
C ARG A 4 10.76 -16.81 3.49
N ASN A 5 11.86 -16.74 2.75
CA ASN A 5 11.83 -16.21 1.38
C ASN A 5 10.95 -17.07 0.48
N SER A 6 11.10 -18.38 0.54
CA SER A 6 10.28 -19.29 -0.26
C SER A 6 8.81 -19.22 0.11
N PHE A 7 8.53 -19.14 1.40
CA PHE A 7 7.15 -19.00 1.88
C PHE A 7 6.52 -17.72 1.34
N LEU A 8 7.22 -16.60 1.46
CA LEU A 8 6.68 -15.30 1.03
C LEU A 8 6.44 -15.25 -0.47
N GLN A 9 7.35 -15.77 -1.27
CA GLN A 9 7.18 -15.79 -2.73
C GLN A 9 5.95 -16.58 -3.13
N ASN A 10 5.74 -17.75 -2.53
CA ASN A 10 4.57 -18.58 -2.81
C ASN A 10 3.29 -17.92 -2.29
N PHE A 11 3.35 -17.35 -1.11
CA PHE A 11 2.19 -16.75 -0.44
C PHE A 11 1.69 -15.51 -1.16
N ARG A 12 2.60 -14.66 -1.62
CA ARG A 12 2.24 -13.40 -2.30
C ARG A 12 1.64 -13.62 -3.69
N GLY A 13 1.94 -14.77 -4.29
CA GLY A 13 1.47 -15.07 -5.63
C GLY A 13 2.39 -14.53 -6.72
N GLU A 14 1.88 -14.53 -7.93
CA GLU A 14 2.68 -14.25 -9.12
C GLU A 14 2.82 -12.74 -9.36
N THR A 15 3.81 -12.40 -10.20
CA THR A 15 4.01 -11.06 -10.71
C THR A 15 2.75 -10.52 -11.36
N LEU A 16 2.40 -9.27 -11.02
CA LEU A 16 1.27 -8.57 -11.60
C LEU A 16 1.76 -7.41 -12.46
N GLY A 17 1.13 -7.25 -13.61
CA GLY A 17 1.52 -6.22 -14.56
C GLY A 17 2.47 -6.76 -15.64
N ASN A 18 2.79 -5.91 -16.59
CA ASN A 18 3.64 -6.28 -17.72
C ASN A 18 5.09 -5.99 -17.40
N ILE A 19 5.94 -7.01 -17.60
CA ILE A 19 7.38 -6.84 -17.50
C ILE A 19 7.96 -7.15 -18.87
N SER A 20 8.75 -6.24 -19.41
CA SER A 20 9.44 -6.40 -20.68
C SER A 20 10.93 -6.15 -20.48
N ASN A 21 11.72 -6.42 -21.51
CA ASN A 21 13.15 -6.13 -21.49
C ASN A 21 13.45 -4.63 -21.36
N GLU A 22 12.46 -3.79 -21.65
CA GLU A 22 12.57 -2.33 -21.57
C GLU A 22 12.11 -1.78 -20.22
N SER A 23 11.55 -2.61 -19.35
CA SER A 23 11.11 -2.18 -18.03
C SER A 23 12.31 -1.73 -17.20
N SER A 24 12.15 -0.60 -16.51
CA SER A 24 13.16 -0.14 -15.55
C SER A 24 13.19 -1.09 -14.35
N SER A 25 14.28 -1.03 -13.58
CA SER A 25 14.40 -1.81 -12.36
C SER A 25 13.26 -1.46 -11.38
N GLU A 26 12.84 -0.20 -11.36
CA GLU A 26 11.74 0.26 -10.51
C GLU A 26 10.41 -0.32 -10.95
N GLU A 27 10.15 -0.38 -12.25
CA GLU A 27 8.94 -1.00 -12.78
C GLU A 27 8.91 -2.51 -12.50
N ILE A 28 10.04 -3.17 -12.63
CA ILE A 28 10.14 -4.59 -12.32
C ILE A 28 9.83 -4.82 -10.84
N PHE A 29 10.42 -4.03 -9.94
CA PHE A 29 10.15 -4.12 -8.51
C PHE A 29 8.69 -3.84 -8.21
N GLN A 30 8.12 -2.83 -8.85
CA GLN A 30 6.71 -2.48 -8.69
C GLN A 30 5.78 -3.65 -9.03
N ASN A 31 6.01 -4.26 -10.18
CA ASN A 31 5.09 -5.29 -10.69
C ASN A 31 5.35 -6.67 -10.06
N LYS A 32 6.59 -6.95 -9.69
CA LYS A 32 6.97 -8.25 -9.14
C LYS A 32 6.82 -8.32 -7.63
N VAL A 33 6.99 -7.21 -6.93
CA VAL A 33 7.02 -7.16 -5.47
C VAL A 33 5.86 -6.37 -4.91
N LEU A 34 5.71 -5.10 -5.30
CA LEU A 34 4.76 -4.20 -4.66
C LEU A 34 3.30 -4.56 -4.97
N ARG A 35 2.97 -4.82 -6.24
CA ARG A 35 1.58 -5.13 -6.62
C ARG A 35 1.05 -6.38 -5.94
N PRO A 36 1.78 -7.51 -5.92
CA PRO A 36 1.29 -8.69 -5.20
C PRO A 36 1.08 -8.44 -3.70
N ILE A 37 1.98 -7.68 -3.07
CA ILE A 37 1.85 -7.36 -1.66
C ILE A 37 0.63 -6.47 -1.40
N LEU A 38 0.44 -5.43 -2.20
CA LEU A 38 -0.70 -4.54 -2.06
C LEU A 38 -2.02 -5.28 -2.25
N LYS A 39 -2.06 -6.19 -3.22
CA LYS A 39 -3.24 -7.00 -3.45
C LYS A 39 -3.53 -7.91 -2.25
N LEU A 40 -2.51 -8.57 -1.74
CA LEU A 40 -2.64 -9.47 -0.60
C LEU A 40 -3.11 -8.73 0.66
N GLN A 41 -2.57 -7.54 0.90
CA GLN A 41 -2.84 -6.75 2.10
C GLN A 41 -4.01 -5.78 1.94
N ASN A 42 -4.72 -5.82 0.83
CA ASN A 42 -5.75 -4.84 0.51
C ASN A 42 -6.77 -4.65 1.63
N ASP A 43 -7.33 -5.75 2.13
CA ASP A 43 -8.39 -5.67 3.14
C ASP A 43 -7.85 -5.11 4.46
N LEU A 44 -6.62 -5.45 4.80
CA LEU A 44 -5.97 -4.89 5.98
C LEU A 44 -5.77 -3.38 5.82
N PHE A 45 -5.30 -2.92 4.65
CA PHE A 45 -5.13 -1.49 4.41
C PHE A 45 -6.44 -0.73 4.55
N ILE A 46 -7.54 -1.29 4.04
CA ILE A 46 -8.85 -0.66 4.18
C ILE A 46 -9.19 -0.46 5.65
N GLU A 47 -9.00 -1.49 6.48
CA GLU A 47 -9.28 -1.40 7.92
C GLU A 47 -8.35 -0.43 8.64
N VAL A 48 -7.08 -0.43 8.27
CA VAL A 48 -6.08 0.48 8.86
C VAL A 48 -6.44 1.94 8.56
N VAL A 49 -6.84 2.23 7.31
CA VAL A 49 -7.24 3.59 6.91
C VAL A 49 -8.53 4.00 7.62
N LYS A 50 -9.51 3.10 7.70
CA LYS A 50 -10.76 3.37 8.44
C LYS A 50 -10.47 3.73 9.90
N ASN A 51 -9.61 2.98 10.54
CA ASN A 51 -9.24 3.25 11.92
C ASN A 51 -8.58 4.62 12.07
N GLN A 52 -7.69 4.97 11.14
CA GLN A 52 -7.02 6.27 11.16
C GLN A 52 -8.02 7.42 11.00
N ILE A 53 -8.98 7.29 10.08
CA ILE A 53 -10.03 8.27 9.88
C ILE A 53 -10.84 8.46 11.16
N ASN A 54 -11.24 7.36 11.79
CA ASN A 54 -12.06 7.39 12.98
C ASN A 54 -11.34 8.01 14.20
N LYS A 55 -10.03 7.81 14.29
CA LYS A 55 -9.23 8.38 15.38
C LYS A 55 -9.22 9.91 15.36
N HIS A 56 -9.35 10.53 14.22
CA HIS A 56 -9.26 11.98 14.09
C HIS A 56 -10.62 12.69 14.25
N LYS A 57 -11.69 11.95 14.50
CA LYS A 57 -13.02 12.49 14.84
C LYS A 57 -13.46 13.63 13.92
N ASN A 58 -13.32 13.44 12.62
CA ASN A 58 -13.73 14.44 11.63
C ASN A 58 -15.04 14.04 10.96
N ASP A 59 -15.52 14.88 10.05
CA ASP A 59 -16.75 14.65 9.32
C ASP A 59 -16.55 13.88 8.02
N PHE A 60 -15.52 13.05 7.94
CA PHE A 60 -15.15 12.36 6.71
C PHE A 60 -16.35 11.71 6.02
N TYR A 61 -17.19 11.03 6.79
CA TYR A 61 -18.29 10.25 6.20
C TYR A 61 -19.37 11.14 5.59
N ASN A 62 -19.38 12.42 5.93
CA ASN A 62 -20.32 13.39 5.36
C ASN A 62 -19.71 14.22 4.23
N PHE A 63 -18.42 14.01 3.93
CA PHE A 63 -17.76 14.75 2.84
C PHE A 63 -18.29 14.29 1.48
N PRO A 64 -18.34 15.20 0.50
CA PRO A 64 -18.47 14.78 -0.90
C PRO A 64 -17.30 13.89 -1.32
N VAL A 65 -17.51 13.08 -2.35
CA VAL A 65 -16.50 12.10 -2.79
C VAL A 65 -15.15 12.76 -3.05
N GLU A 66 -15.14 13.90 -3.76
CA GLU A 66 -13.87 14.59 -4.08
C GLU A 66 -13.10 14.99 -2.82
N LYS A 67 -13.81 15.42 -1.79
CA LYS A 67 -13.19 15.79 -0.52
C LYS A 67 -12.68 14.56 0.23
N LYS A 68 -13.39 13.44 0.14
CA LYS A 68 -12.93 12.16 0.71
C LYS A 68 -11.62 11.74 0.06
N LEU A 69 -11.55 11.80 -1.27
CA LEU A 69 -10.34 11.42 -2.00
C LEU A 69 -9.15 12.31 -1.63
N ALA A 70 -9.37 13.62 -1.54
CA ALA A 70 -8.33 14.55 -1.14
C ALA A 70 -7.86 14.31 0.30
N TYR A 71 -8.77 13.99 1.19
CA TYR A 71 -8.44 13.69 2.59
C TYR A 71 -7.57 12.44 2.70
N ILE A 72 -7.92 11.37 1.98
CA ILE A 72 -7.14 10.13 1.96
C ILE A 72 -5.70 10.41 1.51
N GLU A 73 -5.55 11.12 0.41
CA GLU A 73 -4.24 11.46 -0.09
C GLU A 73 -3.43 12.28 0.93
N HIS A 74 -4.09 13.24 1.56
CA HIS A 74 -3.45 14.11 2.54
C HIS A 74 -2.94 13.34 3.76
N ILE A 75 -3.75 12.48 4.35
CA ILE A 75 -3.34 11.75 5.56
C ILE A 75 -2.23 10.75 5.28
N ILE A 76 -2.24 10.13 4.12
CA ILE A 76 -1.19 9.16 3.76
C ILE A 76 0.12 9.88 3.46
N LYS A 77 0.07 11.02 2.76
CA LYS A 77 1.28 11.77 2.41
C LYS A 77 1.88 12.56 3.56
N ASN A 78 1.05 13.15 4.40
CA ASN A 78 1.50 14.18 5.34
C ASN A 78 1.57 13.71 6.79
N ASP A 79 0.86 12.67 7.18
CA ASP A 79 0.99 12.09 8.51
C ASP A 79 2.16 11.10 8.49
N ILE A 80 3.31 11.56 8.97
CA ILE A 80 4.55 10.79 8.87
C ILE A 80 4.46 9.47 9.62
N LYS A 81 3.89 9.46 10.81
CA LYS A 81 3.74 8.22 11.60
C LYS A 81 2.84 7.22 10.88
N PHE A 82 1.72 7.69 10.34
CA PHE A 82 0.79 6.85 9.62
C PHE A 82 1.44 6.30 8.35
N ARG A 83 2.08 7.16 7.57
CA ARG A 83 2.79 6.74 6.35
C ARG A 83 3.84 5.67 6.66
N ASN A 84 4.60 5.84 7.73
CA ASN A 84 5.63 4.88 8.12
C ASN A 84 5.01 3.55 8.54
N SER A 85 3.87 3.57 9.22
CA SER A 85 3.13 2.34 9.55
C SER A 85 2.71 1.58 8.30
N LEU A 86 2.20 2.29 7.30
CA LEU A 86 1.78 1.69 6.02
C LEU A 86 2.97 1.09 5.29
N LYS A 87 4.09 1.80 5.25
CA LYS A 87 5.32 1.27 4.65
C LYS A 87 5.78 0.00 5.35
N GLY A 88 5.71 -0.03 6.68
CA GLY A 88 6.08 -1.22 7.45
C GLY A 88 5.24 -2.43 7.09
N ILE A 89 3.94 -2.25 6.88
CA ILE A 89 3.04 -3.34 6.47
C ILE A 89 3.48 -3.92 5.12
N ILE A 90 3.89 -3.06 4.20
CA ILE A 90 4.35 -3.50 2.88
C ILE A 90 5.70 -4.19 2.98
N ILE A 91 6.67 -3.53 3.62
CA ILE A 91 8.06 -4.00 3.71
C ILE A 91 8.15 -5.32 4.47
N SER A 92 7.27 -5.56 5.43
CA SER A 92 7.27 -6.79 6.22
C SER A 92 7.11 -8.05 5.37
N LEU A 93 6.62 -7.93 4.15
CA LEU A 93 6.44 -9.07 3.24
C LEU A 93 7.50 -9.15 2.14
N PHE A 94 8.55 -8.34 2.22
CA PHE A 94 9.69 -8.46 1.31
C PHE A 94 10.52 -9.68 1.68
N THR A 95 11.06 -10.36 0.67
CA THR A 95 12.16 -11.29 0.89
C THR A 95 13.41 -10.51 1.26
N ILE A 96 14.43 -11.20 1.76
CA ILE A 96 15.70 -10.53 2.11
C ILE A 96 16.34 -9.91 0.88
N ASP A 97 16.33 -10.61 -0.25
CA ASP A 97 16.89 -10.08 -1.49
C ASP A 97 16.14 -8.82 -1.95
N GLU A 98 14.82 -8.85 -1.84
CA GLU A 98 14.00 -7.68 -2.19
C GLU A 98 14.28 -6.50 -1.27
N TYR A 99 14.46 -6.75 0.02
CA TYR A 99 14.82 -5.69 0.95
C TYR A 99 16.19 -5.07 0.59
N ASN A 100 17.15 -5.90 0.23
CA ASN A 100 18.46 -5.41 -0.19
C ASN A 100 18.36 -4.55 -1.46
N ASP A 101 17.53 -4.93 -2.42
CA ASP A 101 17.26 -4.12 -3.60
C ASP A 101 16.57 -2.81 -3.23
N TYR A 102 15.61 -2.89 -2.33
CA TYR A 102 14.84 -1.72 -1.87
C TYR A 102 15.74 -0.66 -1.25
N ILE A 103 16.66 -1.04 -0.38
CA ILE A 103 17.51 -0.05 0.31
C ILE A 103 18.49 0.64 -0.64
N GLN A 104 18.75 0.07 -1.81
CA GLN A 104 19.60 0.72 -2.84
C GLN A 104 18.89 1.88 -3.54
N ASN A 105 17.55 1.93 -3.47
CA ASN A 105 16.75 2.93 -4.19
C ASN A 105 15.49 3.29 -3.40
N SER A 106 15.62 3.38 -2.08
CA SER A 106 14.45 3.52 -1.19
C SER A 106 13.64 4.79 -1.46
N SER A 107 14.30 5.90 -1.79
CA SER A 107 13.59 7.15 -2.03
C SER A 107 12.57 7.03 -3.18
N ASN A 108 13.01 6.50 -4.33
CA ASN A 108 12.12 6.34 -5.48
C ASN A 108 11.08 5.24 -5.27
N LEU A 109 11.49 4.13 -4.65
CA LEU A 109 10.57 3.03 -4.38
C LEU A 109 9.52 3.41 -3.34
N ASN A 110 9.88 4.23 -2.35
CA ASN A 110 8.89 4.76 -1.40
C ASN A 110 7.83 5.61 -2.09
N LYS A 111 8.23 6.44 -3.04
CA LYS A 111 7.28 7.26 -3.80
C LYS A 111 6.30 6.38 -4.58
N ARG A 112 6.82 5.37 -5.30
CA ARG A 112 5.98 4.43 -6.04
C ARG A 112 5.03 3.70 -5.10
N MET A 113 5.56 3.17 -4.00
CA MET A 113 4.80 2.43 -2.99
C MET A 113 3.62 3.25 -2.47
N MET A 114 3.88 4.49 -2.06
CA MET A 114 2.85 5.35 -1.50
C MET A 114 1.84 5.77 -2.56
N ASN A 115 2.29 6.11 -3.77
CA ASN A 115 1.37 6.48 -4.84
C ASN A 115 0.45 5.31 -5.23
N MET A 116 0.99 4.11 -5.30
CA MET A 116 0.19 2.91 -5.60
C MET A 116 -0.84 2.65 -4.51
N LEU A 117 -0.43 2.77 -3.26
CA LEU A 117 -1.34 2.57 -2.14
C LEU A 117 -2.45 3.61 -2.13
N ILE A 118 -2.10 4.88 -2.31
CA ILE A 118 -3.08 5.98 -2.36
C ILE A 118 -4.11 5.73 -3.44
N GLU A 119 -3.66 5.40 -4.65
CA GLU A 119 -4.58 5.14 -5.77
C GLU A 119 -5.47 3.94 -5.49
N ARG A 120 -4.92 2.88 -4.91
CA ARG A 120 -5.69 1.70 -4.56
C ARG A 120 -6.78 2.02 -3.54
N ILE A 121 -6.46 2.80 -2.50
CA ILE A 121 -7.44 3.19 -1.48
C ILE A 121 -8.49 4.12 -2.08
N LYS A 122 -8.08 5.11 -2.88
CA LYS A 122 -9.01 6.03 -3.53
C LYS A 122 -10.00 5.29 -4.43
N ASN A 123 -9.55 4.28 -5.15
CA ASN A 123 -10.42 3.48 -6.00
C ASN A 123 -11.43 2.65 -5.22
N GLN A 124 -11.24 2.51 -3.93
CA GLN A 124 -12.10 1.74 -3.03
C GLN A 124 -12.70 2.60 -1.93
N VAL A 125 -12.85 3.89 -2.18
CA VAL A 125 -13.30 4.86 -1.16
C VAL A 125 -14.64 4.46 -0.52
N GLN A 126 -15.52 3.82 -1.28
CA GLN A 126 -16.81 3.37 -0.76
C GLN A 126 -16.67 2.32 0.35
N LEU A 127 -15.57 1.61 0.39
CA LEU A 127 -15.32 0.61 1.44
C LEU A 127 -14.88 1.23 2.76
N LEU A 128 -14.55 2.53 2.75
CA LEU A 128 -14.15 3.25 3.95
C LEU A 128 -15.34 3.76 4.75
N ASP A 129 -16.52 3.75 4.17
CA ASP A 129 -17.71 4.22 4.85
C ASP A 129 -18.04 3.30 6.03
N VAL A 130 -18.44 3.91 7.14
CA VAL A 130 -18.82 3.14 8.32
C VAL A 130 -20.09 2.38 8.02
N VAL A 131 -20.03 1.07 8.16
CA VAL A 131 -21.24 0.26 8.18
C VAL A 131 -21.70 0.19 9.61
N ILE A 132 -22.77 0.93 9.90
CA ILE A 132 -23.39 0.88 11.21
C ILE A 132 -24.29 -0.35 11.21
N ALA A 133 -23.73 -1.45 11.67
CA ALA A 133 -24.42 -2.74 11.65
C ALA A 133 -25.19 -3.02 12.94
N LYS A 134 -25.53 -2.01 13.67
CA LYS A 134 -26.15 -2.25 14.99
C LYS A 134 -27.49 -1.61 15.13
#